data_a3038e5c28a37954bc135b5183874cea
#
_entry.id   a3038e5c28a37954bc135b5183874cea
#
_cell.length_a   1.000
_cell.length_b   1.000
_cell.length_c   1.000
_cell.angle_alpha   90.00
_cell.angle_beta   90.00
_cell.angle_gamma   90.00
#
_symmetry.space_group_name_H-M   'P 1'
#
loop_
_entity.id
_entity.type
_entity.pdbx_description
1 polymer ?
#
loop_
_entity_poly.entity_id
_entity_poly.type
_entity_poly.pdbx_seq_one_letter_code
_entity_poly.pdbx_strand_id
1 'polypeptide(L)'
;MAEGVYRGPLEQVNECCWRIPKCYKQGMRVDGLIFADEGMVEEIKHDQACEQVANVAFLPGIQHASLAMPDIHWGYGFPIGGVCATDPAEGGVISPGGVGYDINCGVRLMRSDLFYQDVKPHMQRLMDHLFAKIPAGTGRGGKYRY
;
A
#
# COMPACT_ATOMS: atom_id res chain seq x y z
N MET A 1 -11.41 -11.25 -2.24
CA MET A 1 -10.06 -10.91 -2.71
C MET A 1 -10.13 -10.93 -4.23
N ALA A 2 -9.74 -9.86 -4.90
CA ALA A 2 -9.74 -9.85 -6.36
C ALA A 2 -8.54 -10.68 -6.83
N GLU A 3 -8.78 -11.91 -7.25
CA GLU A 3 -7.78 -12.74 -7.90
C GLU A 3 -7.49 -12.16 -9.28
N GLY A 4 -6.31 -11.57 -9.46
CA GLY A 4 -5.88 -11.08 -10.76
C GLY A 4 -4.47 -10.57 -10.74
N VAL A 5 -3.63 -11.19 -11.53
CA VAL A 5 -2.27 -10.71 -11.79
C VAL A 5 -2.34 -9.45 -12.64
N TYR A 6 -1.67 -8.37 -12.23
CA TYR A 6 -1.50 -7.19 -13.06
C TYR A 6 -0.75 -7.54 -14.36
N ARG A 7 -1.32 -7.19 -15.50
CA ARG A 7 -0.77 -7.47 -16.85
C ARG A 7 -0.51 -6.19 -17.65
N GLY A 8 -0.66 -5.03 -17.02
CA GLY A 8 -0.39 -3.75 -17.65
C GLY A 8 1.11 -3.48 -17.80
N PRO A 9 1.49 -2.40 -18.48
CA PRO A 9 2.87 -2.00 -18.63
C PRO A 9 3.45 -1.56 -17.27
N LEU A 10 4.68 -1.99 -17.00
CA LEU A 10 5.44 -1.57 -15.84
C LEU A 10 6.91 -1.42 -16.28
N GLU A 11 7.35 -0.18 -16.34
CA GLU A 11 8.68 0.19 -16.84
C GLU A 11 9.58 0.54 -15.66
N GLN A 12 10.74 -0.07 -15.58
CA GLN A 12 11.72 0.29 -14.55
C GLN A 12 12.34 1.66 -14.87
N VAL A 13 12.22 2.59 -13.93
CA VAL A 13 12.81 3.93 -14.01
C VAL A 13 14.20 3.97 -13.37
N ASN A 14 14.32 3.29 -12.21
CA ASN A 14 15.57 3.10 -11.50
C ASN A 14 15.45 1.86 -10.58
N GLU A 15 16.46 1.61 -9.75
CA GLU A 15 16.53 0.42 -8.87
C GLU A 15 15.33 0.27 -7.92
N CYS A 16 14.66 1.38 -7.56
CA CYS A 16 13.56 1.39 -6.59
C CYS A 16 12.31 2.12 -7.09
N CYS A 17 12.17 2.33 -8.41
CA CYS A 17 11.02 3.03 -8.96
C CYS A 17 10.58 2.44 -10.29
N TRP A 18 9.28 2.20 -10.41
CA TRP A 18 8.62 1.63 -11.58
C TRP A 18 7.51 2.55 -12.04
N ARG A 19 7.32 2.65 -13.35
CA ARG A 19 6.34 3.54 -13.99
C ARG A 19 5.26 2.77 -14.72
N ILE A 20 4.02 3.15 -14.48
CA ILE A 20 2.89 2.85 -15.35
C ILE A 20 2.67 4.09 -16.22
N PRO A 21 2.98 4.02 -17.53
CA PRO A 21 2.89 5.20 -18.38
C PRO A 21 1.44 5.64 -18.56
N LYS A 22 1.19 6.95 -18.61
CA LYS A 22 -0.16 7.52 -18.77
C LYS A 22 -0.87 7.09 -20.07
N CYS A 23 -0.13 6.64 -21.06
CA CYS A 23 -0.70 6.09 -22.28
C CYS A 23 -1.30 4.68 -22.09
N TYR A 24 -1.13 4.05 -20.92
CA TYR A 24 -1.70 2.72 -20.64
C TYR A 24 -3.22 2.71 -20.77
N LYS A 25 -3.89 3.72 -20.26
CA LYS A 25 -5.33 3.87 -20.40
C LYS A 25 -5.68 5.25 -20.96
N GLN A 26 -6.56 5.25 -21.95
CA GLN A 26 -7.06 6.52 -22.47
C GLN A 26 -7.76 7.32 -21.37
N GLY A 27 -7.30 8.56 -21.13
CA GLY A 27 -7.85 9.45 -20.11
C GLY A 27 -7.03 9.54 -18.82
N MET A 28 -6.00 8.71 -18.63
CA MET A 28 -5.02 8.95 -17.56
C MET A 28 -4.38 10.33 -17.76
N ARG A 29 -4.30 11.10 -16.70
CA ARG A 29 -3.78 12.50 -16.71
C ARG A 29 -2.29 12.56 -16.43
N VAL A 30 -1.79 11.62 -15.62
CA VAL A 30 -0.41 11.52 -15.16
C VAL A 30 0.06 10.07 -15.21
N ASP A 31 1.36 9.85 -15.08
CA ASP A 31 1.92 8.50 -14.91
C ASP A 31 1.60 7.96 -13.52
N GLY A 32 1.57 6.62 -13.39
CA GLY A 32 1.66 5.95 -12.09
C GLY A 32 3.11 5.67 -11.74
N LEU A 33 3.53 5.90 -10.50
CA LEU A 33 4.86 5.56 -10.01
C LEU A 33 4.76 4.65 -8.79
N ILE A 34 5.46 3.54 -8.81
CA ILE A 34 5.50 2.56 -7.72
C ILE A 34 6.92 2.50 -7.19
N PHE A 35 7.08 2.77 -5.89
CA PHE A 35 8.38 2.68 -5.21
C PHE A 35 8.55 1.29 -4.62
N ALA A 36 9.36 0.47 -5.29
CA ALA A 36 9.64 -0.90 -4.90
C ALA A 36 10.94 -1.36 -5.55
N ASP A 37 11.67 -2.24 -4.89
CA ASP A 37 12.77 -2.96 -5.52
C ASP A 37 12.25 -4.08 -6.44
N GLU A 38 13.15 -4.73 -7.18
CA GLU A 38 12.79 -5.77 -8.15
C GLU A 38 12.11 -6.98 -7.49
N GLY A 39 12.53 -7.36 -6.28
CA GLY A 39 11.93 -8.47 -5.54
C GLY A 39 10.49 -8.17 -5.13
N MET A 40 10.25 -6.98 -4.60
CA MET A 40 8.92 -6.53 -4.18
C MET A 40 7.96 -6.38 -5.37
N VAL A 41 8.43 -5.90 -6.50
CA VAL A 41 7.60 -5.66 -7.68
C VAL A 41 6.95 -6.94 -8.21
N GLU A 42 7.64 -8.07 -8.13
CA GLU A 42 7.06 -9.35 -8.55
C GLU A 42 5.88 -9.77 -7.66
N GLU A 43 5.96 -9.51 -6.34
CA GLU A 43 4.83 -9.75 -5.43
C GLU A 43 3.69 -8.75 -5.69
N ILE A 44 3.99 -7.48 -5.90
CA ILE A 44 3.02 -6.42 -6.18
C ILE A 44 2.20 -6.73 -7.45
N LYS A 45 2.80 -7.36 -8.47
CA LYS A 45 2.09 -7.77 -9.69
C LYS A 45 1.03 -8.85 -9.44
N HIS A 46 1.14 -9.64 -8.37
CA HIS A 46 0.13 -10.64 -8.02
C HIS A 46 -1.13 -10.04 -7.38
N ASP A 47 -1.14 -8.73 -7.16
CA ASP A 47 -2.28 -7.97 -6.68
C ASP A 47 -2.75 -6.98 -7.77
N GLN A 48 -4.01 -6.58 -7.71
CA GLN A 48 -4.56 -5.55 -8.61
C GLN A 48 -4.28 -4.12 -8.15
N ALA A 49 -3.44 -3.92 -7.16
CA ALA A 49 -3.11 -2.59 -6.65
C ALA A 49 -2.45 -1.70 -7.71
N CYS A 50 -1.64 -2.26 -8.61
CA CYS A 50 -1.10 -1.53 -9.76
C CYS A 50 -2.20 -0.94 -10.65
N GLU A 51 -3.30 -1.69 -10.84
CA GLU A 51 -4.46 -1.22 -11.57
C GLU A 51 -5.15 -0.05 -10.88
N GLN A 52 -5.18 -0.06 -9.55
CA GLN A 52 -5.70 1.07 -8.77
C GLN A 52 -4.79 2.29 -8.84
N VAL A 53 -3.47 2.13 -8.91
CA VAL A 53 -2.54 3.26 -9.18
C VAL A 53 -2.87 3.92 -10.52
N ALA A 54 -3.10 3.11 -11.56
CA ALA A 54 -3.52 3.63 -12.86
C ALA A 54 -4.89 4.32 -12.79
N ASN A 55 -5.85 3.80 -12.01
CA ASN A 55 -7.16 4.41 -11.85
C ASN A 55 -7.10 5.75 -11.10
N VAL A 56 -6.25 5.89 -10.09
CA VAL A 56 -6.03 7.16 -9.37
C VAL A 56 -5.48 8.24 -10.31
N ALA A 57 -4.70 7.86 -11.31
CA ALA A 57 -4.15 8.79 -12.30
C ALA A 57 -5.21 9.50 -13.19
N PHE A 58 -6.48 9.11 -13.10
CA PHE A 58 -7.60 9.81 -13.76
C PHE A 58 -8.17 10.97 -12.95
N LEU A 59 -7.83 11.10 -11.67
CA LEU A 59 -8.46 12.08 -10.80
C LEU A 59 -8.32 13.51 -11.37
N PRO A 60 -9.41 14.31 -11.37
CA PRO A 60 -9.34 15.70 -11.77
C PRO A 60 -8.32 16.47 -10.93
N GLY A 61 -7.55 17.33 -11.58
CA GLY A 61 -6.55 18.18 -10.93
C GLY A 61 -5.39 17.43 -10.26
N ILE A 62 -5.21 16.13 -10.55
CA ILE A 62 -4.06 15.38 -10.04
C ILE A 62 -2.75 15.98 -10.55
N GLN A 63 -1.80 16.13 -9.63
CA GLN A 63 -0.50 16.72 -9.88
C GLN A 63 0.59 15.64 -10.00
N HIS A 64 1.55 15.89 -10.90
CA HIS A 64 2.76 15.10 -11.11
C HIS A 64 2.54 13.62 -11.44
N ALA A 65 2.12 12.81 -10.48
CA ALA A 65 1.94 11.37 -10.64
C ALA A 65 0.97 10.80 -9.61
N SER A 66 0.39 9.65 -9.93
CA SER A 66 -0.22 8.74 -8.95
C SER A 66 0.87 7.89 -8.33
N LEU A 67 1.15 8.04 -7.05
CA LEU A 67 2.27 7.39 -6.37
C LEU A 67 1.78 6.18 -5.55
N ALA A 68 2.64 5.17 -5.42
CA ALA A 68 2.44 4.08 -4.48
C ALA A 68 3.74 3.74 -3.75
N MET A 69 3.62 3.60 -2.43
CA MET A 69 4.71 3.25 -1.54
C MET A 69 4.95 1.74 -1.52
N PRO A 70 6.07 1.25 -0.95
CA PRO A 70 6.41 -0.18 -0.96
C PRO A 70 5.39 -1.11 -0.30
N ASP A 71 4.53 -0.59 0.57
CA ASP A 71 3.45 -1.31 1.25
C ASP A 71 2.16 -1.40 0.41
N ILE A 72 2.25 -1.10 -0.88
CA ILE A 72 1.10 -1.12 -1.80
C ILE A 72 0.38 -2.47 -1.78
N HIS A 73 -0.94 -2.41 -1.63
CA HIS A 73 -1.83 -3.55 -1.85
C HIS A 73 -3.25 -3.08 -2.16
N TRP A 74 -4.13 -4.03 -2.51
CA TRP A 74 -5.49 -3.75 -2.91
C TRP A 74 -6.29 -3.00 -1.84
N GLY A 75 -6.91 -1.90 -2.23
CA GLY A 75 -7.80 -1.10 -1.39
C GLY A 75 -9.19 -0.90 -2.04
N TYR A 76 -9.97 0.04 -1.55
CA TYR A 76 -11.32 0.35 -2.04
C TYR A 76 -11.28 1.42 -3.15
N GLY A 77 -10.82 1.04 -4.35
CA GLY A 77 -10.71 1.94 -5.48
C GLY A 77 -9.43 2.79 -5.47
N PHE A 78 -8.85 3.04 -4.31
CA PHE A 78 -7.56 3.66 -4.09
C PHE A 78 -6.62 2.60 -3.48
N PRO A 79 -5.39 2.42 -3.96
CA PRO A 79 -4.51 1.41 -3.38
C PRO A 79 -4.09 1.83 -1.97
N ILE A 80 -3.98 0.90 -1.05
CA ILE A 80 -3.31 1.15 0.22
C ILE A 80 -1.83 1.41 -0.08
N GLY A 81 -1.19 2.31 0.66
CA GLY A 81 0.14 2.81 0.29
C GLY A 81 0.13 3.83 -0.85
N GLY A 82 -1.06 4.14 -1.41
CA GLY A 82 -1.21 5.13 -2.47
C GLY A 82 -1.08 6.56 -1.96
N VAL A 83 -0.50 7.44 -2.78
CA VAL A 83 -0.37 8.88 -2.51
C VAL A 83 -0.67 9.65 -3.79
N CYS A 84 -1.50 10.68 -3.70
CA CYS A 84 -1.66 11.65 -4.78
C CYS A 84 -1.88 13.06 -4.22
N ALA A 85 -1.51 14.05 -5.01
CA ALA A 85 -1.86 15.43 -4.77
C ALA A 85 -2.85 15.90 -5.83
N THR A 86 -3.84 16.70 -5.44
CA THR A 86 -4.78 17.33 -6.35
C THR A 86 -4.80 18.82 -6.11
N ASP A 87 -4.85 19.64 -7.17
CA ASP A 87 -4.94 21.08 -7.07
C ASP A 87 -6.39 21.55 -7.28
N PRO A 88 -7.02 22.15 -6.25
CA PRO A 88 -8.37 22.70 -6.38
C PRO A 88 -8.50 23.76 -7.47
N ALA A 89 -7.43 24.52 -7.77
CA ALA A 89 -7.43 25.52 -8.83
C ALA A 89 -7.55 24.90 -10.24
N GLU A 90 -7.14 23.62 -10.38
CA GLU A 90 -7.27 22.83 -11.61
C GLU A 90 -8.49 21.89 -11.58
N GLY A 91 -9.46 22.16 -10.74
CA GLY A 91 -10.64 21.32 -10.57
C GLY A 91 -10.36 20.03 -9.78
N GLY A 92 -9.33 20.05 -8.96
CA GLY A 92 -8.95 18.94 -8.09
C GLY A 92 -10.04 18.54 -7.12
N VAL A 93 -10.13 17.25 -6.86
CA VAL A 93 -11.13 16.64 -5.99
C VAL A 93 -10.56 16.26 -4.64
N ILE A 94 -11.39 16.28 -3.60
CA ILE A 94 -11.10 15.63 -2.32
C ILE A 94 -11.68 14.23 -2.38
N SER A 95 -10.84 13.21 -2.16
CA SER A 95 -11.24 11.81 -2.14
C SER A 95 -11.26 11.27 -0.71
N PRO A 96 -12.41 11.20 -0.04
CA PRO A 96 -12.47 10.64 1.31
C PRO A 96 -12.00 9.19 1.37
N GLY A 97 -12.33 8.37 0.36
CA GLY A 97 -11.84 6.99 0.24
C GLY A 97 -10.32 6.89 0.04
N GLY A 98 -9.70 7.91 -0.55
CA GLY A 98 -8.24 8.00 -0.71
C GLY A 98 -7.51 8.32 0.61
N VAL A 99 -8.18 8.98 1.57
CA VAL A 99 -7.62 9.22 2.90
C VAL A 99 -7.55 7.92 3.71
N GLY A 100 -8.46 6.99 3.45
CA GLY A 100 -8.51 5.67 4.08
C GLY A 100 -9.68 5.50 5.05
N TYR A 101 -10.01 4.25 5.32
CA TYR A 101 -11.06 3.85 6.27
C TYR A 101 -10.48 3.53 7.64
N ASP A 102 -9.37 2.83 7.67
CA ASP A 102 -8.64 2.43 8.87
C ASP A 102 -7.31 3.20 8.91
N ILE A 103 -7.41 4.48 9.18
CA ILE A 103 -6.26 5.38 9.20
C ILE A 103 -5.32 4.95 10.33
N ASN A 104 -4.05 4.71 9.97
CA ASN A 104 -3.03 4.19 10.88
C ASN A 104 -3.19 2.69 11.22
N CYS A 105 -4.23 2.01 10.76
CA CYS A 105 -4.49 0.57 10.94
C CYS A 105 -4.32 0.07 12.39
N GLY A 106 -4.58 0.92 13.37
CA GLY A 106 -4.38 0.58 14.77
C GLY A 106 -2.92 0.29 15.16
N VAL A 107 -1.96 0.56 14.30
CA VAL A 107 -0.52 0.30 14.56
C VAL A 107 -0.04 1.07 15.77
N ARG A 108 0.73 0.41 16.61
CA ARG A 108 1.41 0.99 17.78
C ARG A 108 2.89 0.64 17.73
N LEU A 109 3.72 1.64 17.97
CA LEU A 109 5.15 1.45 18.16
C LEU A 109 5.44 1.38 19.65
N MET A 110 6.05 0.29 20.09
CA MET A 110 6.49 0.10 21.46
C MET A 110 8.01 -0.01 21.51
N ARG A 111 8.65 0.87 22.25
CA ARG A 111 10.09 0.81 22.50
C ARG A 111 10.35 0.00 23.76
N SER A 112 11.39 -0.85 23.70
CA SER A 112 11.93 -1.56 24.87
C SER A 112 13.41 -1.22 25.05
N ASP A 113 13.97 -1.53 26.21
CA ASP A 113 15.41 -1.40 26.50
C ASP A 113 16.18 -2.70 26.18
N LEU A 114 15.54 -3.63 25.50
CA LEU A 114 16.15 -4.92 25.08
C LEU A 114 17.01 -4.72 23.83
N PHE A 115 18.17 -5.34 23.80
CA PHE A 115 19.01 -5.45 22.62
C PHE A 115 18.67 -6.69 21.82
N TYR A 116 18.89 -6.64 20.50
CA TYR A 116 18.62 -7.77 19.61
C TYR A 116 19.35 -9.06 20.03
N GLN A 117 20.60 -8.94 20.51
CA GLN A 117 21.38 -10.07 20.96
C GLN A 117 20.75 -10.82 22.16
N ASP A 118 20.07 -10.07 23.05
CA ASP A 118 19.38 -10.64 24.21
C ASP A 118 18.10 -11.37 23.78
N VAL A 119 17.43 -10.86 22.77
CA VAL A 119 16.14 -11.39 22.27
C VAL A 119 16.34 -12.57 21.33
N LYS A 120 17.38 -12.54 20.50
CA LYS A 120 17.60 -13.53 19.43
C LYS A 120 17.56 -14.99 19.90
N PRO A 121 18.19 -15.38 21.04
CA PRO A 121 18.13 -16.76 21.51
C PRO A 121 16.72 -17.20 21.94
N HIS A 122 15.83 -16.25 22.20
CA HIS A 122 14.48 -16.48 22.72
C HIS A 122 13.38 -16.11 21.71
N MET A 123 13.75 -15.86 20.46
CA MET A 123 12.84 -15.30 19.43
C MET A 123 11.58 -16.15 19.27
N GLN A 124 11.70 -17.46 19.11
CA GLN A 124 10.54 -18.36 18.96
C GLN A 124 9.59 -18.23 20.14
N ARG A 125 10.13 -18.31 21.36
CA ARG A 125 9.31 -18.17 22.58
C ARG A 125 8.64 -16.81 22.68
N LEU A 126 9.33 -15.74 22.29
CA LEU A 126 8.77 -14.39 22.26
C LEU A 126 7.59 -14.32 21.27
N MET A 127 7.77 -14.84 20.06
CA MET A 127 6.72 -14.85 19.02
C MET A 127 5.50 -15.65 19.50
N ASP A 128 5.68 -16.81 20.09
CA ASP A 128 4.59 -17.63 20.63
C ASP A 128 3.80 -16.88 21.72
N HIS A 129 4.51 -16.15 22.59
CA HIS A 129 3.88 -15.36 23.63
C HIS A 129 3.14 -14.14 23.06
N LEU A 130 3.74 -13.43 22.09
CA LEU A 130 3.09 -12.31 21.42
C LEU A 130 1.81 -12.79 20.71
N PHE A 131 1.89 -13.88 19.95
CA PHE A 131 0.72 -14.46 19.29
C PHE A 131 -0.40 -14.84 20.27
N ALA A 132 -0.05 -15.42 21.42
CA ALA A 132 -1.02 -15.80 22.44
C ALA A 132 -1.63 -14.60 23.20
N LYS A 133 -0.88 -13.50 23.36
CA LYS A 133 -1.30 -12.34 24.17
C LYS A 133 -1.86 -11.20 23.34
N ILE A 134 -1.44 -11.09 22.08
CA ILE A 134 -1.87 -10.06 21.13
C ILE A 134 -2.45 -10.78 19.90
N PRO A 135 -3.63 -11.43 20.05
CA PRO A 135 -4.21 -12.20 18.95
C PRO A 135 -4.61 -11.25 17.81
N ALA A 136 -4.22 -11.62 16.59
CA ALA A 136 -4.68 -10.96 15.39
C ALA A 136 -6.08 -11.44 14.98
N GLY A 137 -6.84 -10.59 14.30
CA GLY A 137 -8.12 -10.94 13.69
C GLY A 137 -9.26 -10.02 14.05
N THR A 138 -10.25 -9.93 13.15
CA THR A 138 -11.48 -9.17 13.35
C THR A 138 -12.43 -9.91 14.29
N GLY A 139 -12.97 -9.23 15.28
CA GLY A 139 -13.97 -9.55 16.30
C GLY A 139 -14.52 -10.98 16.46
N ARG A 140 -14.83 -11.72 15.41
CA ARG A 140 -15.37 -13.08 15.48
C ARG A 140 -14.34 -14.17 15.76
N GLY A 141 -13.06 -13.94 15.42
CA GLY A 141 -11.95 -14.89 15.65
C GLY A 141 -11.01 -14.46 16.76
N GLY A 142 -11.15 -13.24 17.27
CA GLY A 142 -10.30 -12.70 18.31
C GLY A 142 -10.66 -13.22 19.70
N LYS A 143 -9.67 -13.30 20.58
CA LYS A 143 -9.83 -13.71 21.98
C LYS A 143 -10.66 -12.69 22.79
N TYR A 144 -10.69 -11.45 22.36
CA TYR A 144 -11.46 -10.37 22.97
C TYR A 144 -12.62 -9.97 22.04
N ARG A 145 -13.84 -10.08 22.55
CA ARG A 145 -15.05 -9.60 21.88
C ARG A 145 -15.40 -8.23 22.48
N TYR A 146 -15.65 -7.27 21.61
CA TYR A 146 -16.23 -5.97 21.99
C TYR A 146 -17.75 -6.11 22.15
#